data_7aef176e859bf7887d3e1fc8c6182a3e
#
_entry.id   7aef176e859bf7887d3e1fc8c6182a3e
#
_cell.length_a   1.000
_cell.length_b   1.000
_cell.length_c   1.000
_cell.angle_alpha   90.00
_cell.angle_beta   90.00
_cell.angle_gamma   90.00
#
_symmetry.space_group_name_H-M   'P 1'
#
loop_
_entity.id
_entity.type
_entity.pdbx_description
1 polymer ?
#
loop_
_entity_poly.entity_id
_entity_poly.type
_entity_poly.pdbx_seq_one_letter_code
_entity_poly.pdbx_strand_id
1 'polypeptide(L)'
;MKEGNNGVTQNTVQNIQFGAGTIHKGLKFTAGTGGSGGSWNFAESLVGATKGGSSVKITPEFYSVTPDGSTVAIKDFKRKVGETATIELNMLELTADLLKSAVIGTDGTSVDSTYSLIESKANIVEGDYWENIAFVGETLDNKNIIVILDNALCTSGLSIEGKNKEEGVGKYTFECHADANTSLTTLPYHIYYPKRA
;
A
#
# COMPACT_ATOMS: atom_id res chain seq x y z
N MET A 1 17.73 -19.54 30.31
CA MET A 1 16.29 -19.19 30.37
C MET A 1 15.50 -20.42 29.97
N LYS A 2 14.47 -20.83 30.73
CA LYS A 2 13.57 -21.90 30.29
C LYS A 2 12.86 -21.43 29.02
N GLU A 3 13.01 -22.14 27.91
CA GLU A 3 12.18 -21.97 26.74
C GLU A 3 10.73 -22.22 27.16
N GLY A 4 9.94 -21.15 27.19
CA GLY A 4 8.53 -21.28 27.53
C GLY A 4 7.79 -21.92 26.36
N ASN A 5 6.87 -22.84 26.63
CA ASN A 5 6.01 -23.49 25.63
C ASN A 5 5.04 -22.52 24.90
N ASN A 6 5.25 -21.21 25.01
CA ASN A 6 4.39 -20.15 24.47
C ASN A 6 4.92 -19.51 23.18
N GLY A 7 6.05 -19.99 22.63
CA GLY A 7 6.64 -19.48 21.38
C GLY A 7 7.28 -18.09 21.49
N VAL A 8 7.33 -17.45 22.64
CA VAL A 8 7.98 -16.14 22.84
C VAL A 8 9.48 -16.33 23.00
N THR A 9 10.25 -15.60 22.18
CA THR A 9 11.72 -15.56 22.19
C THR A 9 12.22 -14.15 22.53
N GLN A 10 13.52 -13.96 22.73
CA GLN A 10 14.12 -12.63 22.92
C GLN A 10 13.90 -11.71 21.71
N ASN A 11 13.79 -12.29 20.52
CA ASN A 11 13.59 -11.53 19.28
C ASN A 11 12.11 -11.27 18.96
N THR A 12 11.16 -11.77 19.75
CA THR A 12 9.73 -11.62 19.49
C THR A 12 9.31 -10.15 19.38
N VAL A 13 9.81 -9.30 20.28
CA VAL A 13 9.54 -7.84 20.29
C VAL A 13 9.98 -7.17 18.99
N GLN A 14 11.07 -7.62 18.41
CA GLN A 14 11.62 -7.06 17.16
C GLN A 14 10.79 -7.42 15.92
N ASN A 15 9.95 -8.45 15.99
CA ASN A 15 9.23 -8.99 14.84
C ASN A 15 7.72 -8.77 14.92
N ILE A 16 7.22 -8.17 16.01
CA ILE A 16 5.80 -7.84 16.15
C ILE A 16 5.58 -6.41 15.64
N GLN A 17 4.77 -6.28 14.59
CA GLN A 17 4.22 -5.00 14.21
C GLN A 17 3.15 -4.57 15.21
N PHE A 18 3.19 -3.30 15.62
CA PHE A 18 2.24 -2.71 16.55
C PHE A 18 1.64 -1.43 15.97
N GLY A 19 0.35 -1.22 16.19
CA GLY A 19 -0.37 -0.04 15.70
C GLY A 19 -0.93 -0.17 14.29
N ALA A 20 -1.64 0.87 13.87
CA ALA A 20 -2.38 0.90 12.60
C ALA A 20 -1.49 1.10 11.36
N GLY A 21 -0.24 1.51 11.56
CA GLY A 21 0.63 1.98 10.48
C GLY A 21 0.21 3.35 9.94
N THR A 22 1.01 3.90 9.05
CA THR A 22 0.76 5.16 8.35
C THR A 22 0.81 4.96 6.84
N ILE A 23 0.08 5.81 6.10
CA ILE A 23 0.03 5.79 4.65
C ILE A 23 0.74 7.01 4.09
N HIS A 24 1.56 6.78 3.10
CA HIS A 24 2.41 7.78 2.46
C HIS A 24 2.19 7.78 0.96
N LYS A 25 2.23 8.97 0.33
CA LYS A 25 2.24 9.17 -1.13
C LYS A 25 3.56 9.78 -1.53
N GLY A 26 4.24 9.18 -2.50
CA GLY A 26 5.55 9.65 -2.94
C GLY A 26 6.65 9.40 -1.91
N LEU A 27 6.58 8.29 -1.15
CA LEU A 27 7.62 7.95 -0.18
C LEU A 27 8.92 7.63 -0.89
N LYS A 28 9.99 8.36 -0.55
CA LYS A 28 11.32 8.21 -1.17
C LYS A 28 12.42 8.20 -0.11
N PHE A 29 13.44 7.40 -0.38
CA PHE A 29 14.67 7.40 0.40
C PHE A 29 15.72 8.29 -0.27
N THR A 30 16.23 9.27 0.45
CA THR A 30 17.33 10.11 0.01
C THR A 30 18.62 9.62 0.65
N ALA A 31 19.57 9.18 -0.17
CA ALA A 31 20.87 8.74 0.31
C ALA A 31 21.64 9.93 0.91
N GLY A 32 22.28 9.72 2.05
CA GLY A 32 23.14 10.72 2.65
C GLY A 32 24.44 10.92 1.86
N THR A 33 25.02 12.09 1.96
CA THR A 33 26.33 12.44 1.36
C THR A 33 27.44 12.33 2.39
N GLY A 34 28.66 11.97 1.95
CA GLY A 34 29.84 12.02 2.79
C GLY A 34 29.90 11.03 3.95
N GLY A 35 29.27 9.84 3.80
CA GLY A 35 29.26 8.80 4.84
C GLY A 35 28.15 8.93 5.87
N SER A 36 27.29 9.93 5.77
CA SER A 36 26.05 10.05 6.54
C SER A 36 25.02 9.06 6.01
N GLY A 37 24.26 8.41 6.89
CA GLY A 37 23.10 7.60 6.50
C GLY A 37 22.07 8.45 5.76
N GLY A 38 21.25 7.82 4.90
CA GLY A 38 20.12 8.49 4.25
C GLY A 38 18.89 8.59 5.15
N SER A 39 17.84 9.25 4.64
CA SER A 39 16.56 9.40 5.34
C SER A 39 15.37 9.21 4.40
N TRP A 40 14.27 8.75 4.98
CA TRP A 40 12.96 8.72 4.32
C TRP A 40 12.23 10.05 4.56
N ASN A 41 11.46 10.50 3.57
CA ASN A 41 10.66 11.73 3.66
C ASN A 41 9.29 11.51 4.32
N PHE A 42 9.25 10.83 5.47
CA PHE A 42 7.99 10.44 6.14
C PHE A 42 7.05 11.62 6.42
N ALA A 43 7.57 12.75 6.90
CA ALA A 43 6.73 13.89 7.25
C ALA A 43 6.06 14.53 6.03
N GLU A 44 6.76 14.61 4.91
CA GLU A 44 6.30 15.27 3.69
C GLU A 44 5.36 14.39 2.86
N SER A 45 5.51 13.06 2.97
CA SER A 45 4.76 12.09 2.19
C SER A 45 3.49 11.58 2.87
N LEU A 46 3.25 11.92 4.15
CA LEU A 46 2.09 11.46 4.91
C LEU A 46 0.78 11.89 4.25
N VAL A 47 -0.12 10.93 4.01
CA VAL A 47 -1.41 11.19 3.35
C VAL A 47 -2.43 11.81 4.32
N GLY A 48 -2.43 11.40 5.57
CA GLY A 48 -3.33 11.90 6.60
C GLY A 48 -3.68 10.86 7.66
N ALA A 49 -4.61 11.21 8.55
CA ALA A 49 -5.06 10.37 9.64
C ALA A 49 -5.96 9.22 9.15
N THR A 50 -5.77 8.03 9.73
CA THR A 50 -6.58 6.85 9.47
C THR A 50 -7.44 6.46 10.68
N LYS A 51 -8.55 5.79 10.45
CA LYS A 51 -9.39 5.20 11.51
C LYS A 51 -9.78 3.78 11.14
N GLY A 52 -9.50 2.82 12.03
CA GLY A 52 -9.75 1.40 11.77
C GLY A 52 -8.59 0.68 11.07
N GLY A 53 -7.46 1.37 10.94
CA GLY A 53 -6.24 0.80 10.36
C GLY A 53 -6.19 0.81 8.85
N SER A 54 -5.08 0.30 8.33
CA SER A 54 -4.81 0.11 6.90
C SER A 54 -4.23 -1.28 6.70
N SER A 55 -4.36 -1.84 5.51
CA SER A 55 -3.83 -3.17 5.22
C SER A 55 -3.05 -3.21 3.92
N VAL A 56 -2.07 -4.11 3.86
CA VAL A 56 -1.35 -4.46 2.65
C VAL A 56 -1.60 -5.91 2.34
N LYS A 57 -1.93 -6.20 1.10
CA LYS A 57 -2.14 -7.58 0.63
C LYS A 57 -1.38 -7.80 -0.66
N ILE A 58 -0.46 -8.77 -0.65
CA ILE A 58 0.26 -9.23 -1.83
C ILE A 58 -0.06 -10.70 -2.01
N THR A 59 -0.64 -11.06 -3.15
CA THR A 59 -1.15 -12.41 -3.39
C THR A 59 -0.60 -12.93 -4.70
N PRO A 60 0.31 -13.92 -4.67
CA PRO A 60 0.74 -14.62 -5.87
C PRO A 60 -0.34 -15.59 -6.35
N GLU A 61 -0.52 -15.67 -7.66
CA GLU A 61 -1.38 -16.63 -8.31
C GLU A 61 -0.57 -17.82 -8.82
N PHE A 62 -1.12 -19.03 -8.65
CA PHE A 62 -0.43 -20.24 -9.01
C PHE A 62 -1.25 -21.10 -9.97
N TYR A 63 -0.57 -21.63 -10.97
CA TYR A 63 -1.06 -22.71 -11.81
C TYR A 63 -0.36 -24.02 -11.44
N SER A 64 -1.11 -25.11 -11.31
CA SER A 64 -0.56 -26.43 -11.04
C SER A 64 -0.89 -27.35 -12.22
N VAL A 65 0.14 -27.94 -12.84
CA VAL A 65 -0.04 -28.97 -13.84
C VAL A 65 -0.39 -30.28 -13.11
N THR A 66 -1.49 -30.91 -13.52
CA THR A 66 -1.93 -32.19 -12.95
C THR A 66 -1.91 -33.22 -14.06
N PRO A 67 -0.88 -34.06 -14.17
CA PRO A 67 -0.82 -35.13 -15.17
C PRO A 67 -1.80 -36.26 -14.83
N ASP A 68 -2.27 -36.96 -15.84
CA ASP A 68 -3.14 -38.10 -15.65
C ASP A 68 -2.48 -39.17 -14.77
N GLY A 69 -3.26 -39.73 -13.84
CA GLY A 69 -2.76 -40.72 -12.87
C GLY A 69 -2.09 -40.14 -11.61
N SER A 70 -1.91 -38.81 -11.52
CA SER A 70 -1.45 -38.18 -10.29
C SER A 70 -2.62 -37.86 -9.35
N THR A 71 -2.58 -38.40 -8.14
CA THR A 71 -3.56 -38.14 -7.08
C THR A 71 -3.09 -37.13 -6.05
N VAL A 72 -1.86 -36.61 -6.18
CA VAL A 72 -1.24 -35.66 -5.27
C VAL A 72 -0.55 -34.54 -6.03
N ALA A 73 -0.37 -33.39 -5.36
CA ALA A 73 0.36 -32.26 -5.92
C ALA A 73 1.85 -32.56 -6.01
N ILE A 74 2.44 -32.32 -7.19
CA ILE A 74 3.88 -32.52 -7.45
C ILE A 74 4.59 -31.17 -7.30
N LYS A 75 5.66 -31.15 -6.50
CA LYS A 75 6.40 -29.93 -6.11
C LYS A 75 6.81 -29.07 -7.31
N ASP A 76 7.37 -29.65 -8.35
CA ASP A 76 7.95 -28.90 -9.48
C ASP A 76 6.92 -28.54 -10.57
N PHE A 77 5.67 -28.96 -10.40
CA PHE A 77 4.59 -28.71 -11.35
C PHE A 77 3.77 -27.46 -11.02
N LYS A 78 4.12 -26.77 -9.93
CA LYS A 78 3.47 -25.52 -9.55
C LYS A 78 4.24 -24.30 -10.12
N ARG A 79 3.54 -23.44 -10.84
CA ARG A 79 4.10 -22.24 -11.46
C ARG A 79 3.40 -21.00 -10.90
N LYS A 80 4.15 -19.92 -10.62
CA LYS A 80 3.57 -18.60 -10.40
C LYS A 80 3.17 -18.05 -11.77
N VAL A 81 1.89 -17.70 -11.96
CA VAL A 81 1.34 -17.22 -13.23
C VAL A 81 0.82 -15.77 -13.14
N GLY A 82 0.67 -15.25 -11.95
CA GLY A 82 0.23 -13.88 -11.70
C GLY A 82 0.56 -13.43 -10.28
N GLU A 83 0.27 -12.18 -10.01
CA GLU A 83 0.39 -11.57 -8.70
C GLU A 83 -0.47 -10.32 -8.62
N THR A 84 -1.09 -10.08 -7.47
CA THR A 84 -1.77 -8.84 -7.15
C THR A 84 -1.16 -8.23 -5.89
N ALA A 85 -1.05 -6.91 -5.84
CA ALA A 85 -0.58 -6.18 -4.66
C ALA A 85 -1.50 -4.97 -4.44
N THR A 86 -2.07 -4.87 -3.25
CA THR A 86 -3.01 -3.82 -2.89
C THR A 86 -2.67 -3.21 -1.53
N ILE A 87 -2.97 -1.91 -1.40
CA ILE A 87 -3.01 -1.21 -0.11
C ILE A 87 -4.44 -0.72 0.09
N GLU A 88 -5.06 -1.14 1.18
CA GLU A 88 -6.37 -0.65 1.62
C GLU A 88 -6.19 0.36 2.75
N LEU A 89 -6.84 1.50 2.64
CA LEU A 89 -6.78 2.57 3.62
C LEU A 89 -8.17 3.00 4.07
N ASN A 90 -8.31 3.21 5.37
CA ASN A 90 -9.49 3.81 5.98
C ASN A 90 -9.11 5.23 6.44
N MET A 91 -9.36 6.22 5.58
CA MET A 91 -8.98 7.61 5.83
C MET A 91 -10.05 8.36 6.61
N LEU A 92 -9.62 9.02 7.67
CA LEU A 92 -10.45 9.95 8.41
C LEU A 92 -10.51 11.32 7.71
N GLU A 93 -9.42 11.68 7.04
CA GLU A 93 -9.31 12.90 6.27
C GLU A 93 -9.71 12.69 4.81
N LEU A 94 -10.68 13.44 4.33
CA LEU A 94 -11.17 13.42 2.94
C LEU A 94 -10.51 14.58 2.18
N THR A 95 -9.36 14.33 1.57
CA THR A 95 -8.63 15.31 0.78
C THR A 95 -9.11 15.33 -0.67
N ALA A 96 -8.96 16.47 -1.36
CA ALA A 96 -9.31 16.57 -2.79
C ALA A 96 -8.53 15.56 -3.65
N ASP A 97 -7.28 15.29 -3.32
CA ASP A 97 -6.44 14.29 -4.00
C ASP A 97 -7.01 12.88 -3.90
N LEU A 98 -7.46 12.47 -2.68
CA LEU A 98 -8.09 11.17 -2.48
C LEU A 98 -9.42 11.06 -3.20
N LEU A 99 -10.26 12.11 -3.13
CA LEU A 99 -11.54 12.14 -3.82
C LEU A 99 -11.35 12.05 -5.34
N LYS A 100 -10.41 12.82 -5.90
CA LYS A 100 -10.07 12.79 -7.32
C LYS A 100 -9.56 11.42 -7.76
N SER A 101 -8.69 10.80 -6.98
CA SER A 101 -8.18 9.46 -7.27
C SER A 101 -9.26 8.40 -7.24
N ALA A 102 -10.19 8.47 -6.28
CA ALA A 102 -11.27 7.51 -6.14
C ALA A 102 -12.24 7.49 -7.32
N VAL A 103 -12.49 8.64 -7.93
CA VAL A 103 -13.40 8.76 -9.10
C VAL A 103 -12.65 8.78 -10.43
N ILE A 104 -11.31 8.68 -10.42
CA ILE A 104 -10.46 8.88 -11.60
C ILE A 104 -10.85 10.20 -12.30
N GLY A 105 -10.87 11.26 -11.50
CA GLY A 105 -11.37 12.56 -11.90
C GLY A 105 -10.32 13.48 -12.50
N THR A 106 -10.77 14.63 -12.96
CA THR A 106 -9.95 15.75 -13.38
C THR A 106 -10.39 17.02 -12.68
N ASP A 107 -9.51 18.01 -12.62
CA ASP A 107 -9.87 19.31 -12.09
C ASP A 107 -10.71 20.06 -13.13
N GLY A 108 -11.88 20.54 -12.70
CA GLY A 108 -12.79 21.39 -13.47
C GLY A 108 -12.66 22.85 -13.10
N THR A 109 -13.41 23.71 -13.79
CA THR A 109 -13.50 25.13 -13.47
C THR A 109 -14.75 25.41 -12.65
N SER A 110 -14.56 25.66 -11.35
CA SER A 110 -15.67 26.03 -10.48
C SER A 110 -16.15 27.45 -10.73
N VAL A 111 -17.46 27.64 -10.74
CA VAL A 111 -18.08 28.99 -10.78
C VAL A 111 -17.94 29.70 -9.43
N ASP A 112 -17.80 28.96 -8.35
CA ASP A 112 -17.51 29.48 -7.02
C ASP A 112 -16.02 29.28 -6.71
N SER A 113 -15.28 30.38 -6.63
CA SER A 113 -13.83 30.38 -6.40
C SER A 113 -13.41 29.83 -5.04
N THR A 114 -14.36 29.58 -4.14
CA THR A 114 -14.08 28.97 -2.82
C THR A 114 -14.04 27.44 -2.85
N TYR A 115 -14.46 26.83 -3.98
CA TYR A 115 -14.48 25.37 -4.14
C TYR A 115 -13.60 24.93 -5.32
N SER A 116 -12.87 23.84 -5.10
CA SER A 116 -12.28 23.07 -6.19
C SER A 116 -13.33 22.14 -6.78
N LEU A 117 -13.47 22.10 -8.10
CA LEU A 117 -14.38 21.22 -8.80
C LEU A 117 -13.60 19.96 -9.28
N ILE A 118 -14.13 18.80 -8.98
CA ILE A 118 -13.64 17.51 -9.52
C ILE A 118 -14.71 16.99 -10.46
N GLU A 119 -14.32 16.71 -11.70
CA GLU A 119 -15.19 16.19 -12.76
C GLU A 119 -14.73 14.80 -13.19
N SER A 120 -15.67 13.99 -13.68
CA SER A 120 -15.32 12.69 -14.26
C SER A 120 -14.61 12.87 -15.61
N LYS A 121 -13.74 11.93 -15.97
CA LYS A 121 -13.11 11.85 -17.28
C LYS A 121 -13.22 10.45 -17.88
N ALA A 122 -13.13 10.35 -19.20
CA ALA A 122 -13.37 9.11 -19.91
C ALA A 122 -12.20 8.10 -19.82
N ASN A 123 -10.97 8.58 -19.72
CA ASN A 123 -9.78 7.74 -19.82
C ASN A 123 -8.89 7.86 -18.59
N ILE A 124 -8.28 6.75 -18.19
CA ILE A 124 -7.18 6.72 -17.23
C ILE A 124 -5.93 7.25 -17.94
N VAL A 125 -5.19 8.12 -17.26
CA VAL A 125 -3.89 8.65 -17.72
C VAL A 125 -2.83 8.37 -16.67
N GLU A 126 -1.56 8.52 -17.03
CA GLU A 126 -0.43 8.25 -16.13
C GLU A 126 -0.52 9.01 -14.80
N GLY A 127 -0.98 10.25 -14.81
CA GLY A 127 -1.16 11.07 -13.61
C GLY A 127 -2.26 10.60 -12.63
N ASP A 128 -3.03 9.56 -12.99
CA ASP A 128 -4.02 8.95 -12.08
C ASP A 128 -3.38 7.89 -11.17
N TYR A 129 -2.21 7.40 -11.56
CA TYR A 129 -1.44 6.48 -10.74
C TYR A 129 -0.68 7.26 -9.66
N TRP A 130 -0.78 6.78 -8.43
CA TRP A 130 0.05 7.29 -7.34
C TRP A 130 1.40 6.61 -7.38
N GLU A 131 2.44 7.41 -7.54
CA GLU A 131 3.81 6.92 -7.41
C GLU A 131 4.17 6.69 -5.94
N ASN A 132 4.83 5.58 -5.66
CA ASN A 132 5.39 5.24 -4.36
C ASN A 132 4.38 5.39 -3.21
N ILE A 133 3.16 4.85 -3.39
CA ILE A 133 2.26 4.73 -2.25
C ILE A 133 2.82 3.70 -1.29
N ALA A 134 2.90 4.05 -0.02
CA ALA A 134 3.53 3.18 0.97
C ALA A 134 2.69 3.01 2.23
N PHE A 135 2.74 1.79 2.76
CA PHE A 135 2.35 1.49 4.12
C PHE A 135 3.61 1.42 4.98
N VAL A 136 3.61 2.14 6.10
CA VAL A 136 4.70 2.14 7.07
C VAL A 136 4.15 1.65 8.40
N GLY A 137 4.53 0.44 8.78
CA GLY A 137 4.22 -0.16 10.08
C GLY A 137 5.42 -0.08 11.01
N GLU A 138 5.18 0.08 12.30
CA GLU A 138 6.24 0.13 13.31
C GLU A 138 6.25 -1.17 14.14
N THR A 139 7.43 -1.67 14.44
CA THR A 139 7.63 -2.82 15.34
C THR A 139 7.76 -2.35 16.79
N LEU A 140 7.55 -3.27 17.75
CA LEU A 140 7.65 -2.92 19.17
C LEU A 140 9.04 -2.42 19.62
N ASP A 141 10.07 -2.61 18.81
CA ASP A 141 11.42 -2.06 19.01
C ASP A 141 11.66 -0.75 18.21
N ASN A 142 10.59 -0.06 17.78
CA ASN A 142 10.59 1.23 17.08
C ASN A 142 11.37 1.19 15.75
N LYS A 143 11.22 0.11 14.99
CA LYS A 143 11.75 -0.01 13.62
C LYS A 143 10.62 -0.05 12.61
N ASN A 144 10.82 0.55 11.45
CA ASN A 144 9.81 0.62 10.42
C ASN A 144 9.88 -0.57 9.46
N ILE A 145 8.74 -1.19 9.20
CA ILE A 145 8.51 -2.08 8.06
C ILE A 145 7.81 -1.24 7.01
N ILE A 146 8.39 -1.14 5.82
CA ILE A 146 7.87 -0.28 4.76
C ILE A 146 7.51 -1.15 3.56
N VAL A 147 6.29 -1.03 3.07
CA VAL A 147 5.84 -1.66 1.83
C VAL A 147 5.44 -0.56 0.86
N ILE A 148 6.11 -0.49 -0.28
CA ILE A 148 5.89 0.52 -1.32
C ILE A 148 5.32 -0.15 -2.56
N LEU A 149 4.29 0.43 -3.15
CA LEU A 149 3.81 0.14 -4.50
C LEU A 149 4.22 1.32 -5.39
N ASP A 150 5.04 1.08 -6.41
CA ASP A 150 5.63 2.16 -7.20
C ASP A 150 4.60 2.87 -8.08
N ASN A 151 3.66 2.12 -8.66
CA ASN A 151 2.56 2.66 -9.46
C ASN A 151 1.24 2.05 -8.98
N ALA A 152 0.39 2.84 -8.35
CA ALA A 152 -0.87 2.34 -7.81
C ALA A 152 -2.07 3.18 -8.24
N LEU A 153 -3.10 2.52 -8.77
CA LEU A 153 -4.36 3.12 -9.15
C LEU A 153 -5.41 2.86 -8.07
N CYS A 154 -6.22 3.86 -7.75
CA CYS A 154 -7.36 3.66 -6.87
C CYS A 154 -8.49 2.93 -7.61
N THR A 155 -8.85 1.74 -7.12
CA THR A 155 -9.86 0.86 -7.78
C THR A 155 -11.15 0.72 -6.99
N SER A 156 -11.24 1.27 -5.78
CA SER A 156 -12.42 1.13 -4.91
C SER A 156 -13.61 2.00 -5.30
N GLY A 157 -13.40 3.05 -6.09
CA GLY A 157 -14.40 4.11 -6.26
C GLY A 157 -14.55 4.98 -5.01
N LEU A 158 -15.53 5.88 -5.03
CA LEU A 158 -15.84 6.78 -3.93
C LEU A 158 -17.08 6.31 -3.18
N SER A 159 -16.96 6.11 -1.87
CA SER A 159 -18.07 5.89 -0.96
C SER A 159 -17.86 6.74 0.30
N ILE A 160 -18.81 7.61 0.59
CA ILE A 160 -18.81 8.47 1.78
C ILE A 160 -20.07 8.18 2.56
N GLU A 161 -19.91 7.70 3.80
CA GLU A 161 -21.01 7.46 4.72
C GLU A 161 -20.99 8.51 5.84
N GLY A 162 -22.08 9.24 5.98
CA GLY A 162 -22.28 10.14 7.12
C GLY A 162 -23.23 9.52 8.15
N LYS A 163 -22.83 9.49 9.42
CA LYS A 163 -23.65 9.02 10.54
C LYS A 163 -23.74 10.08 11.61
N ASN A 164 -24.86 10.11 12.33
CA ASN A 164 -25.06 11.07 13.41
C ASN A 164 -24.08 10.79 14.57
N LYS A 165 -23.32 11.80 14.96
CA LYS A 165 -22.31 11.73 16.05
C LYS A 165 -21.14 10.78 15.80
N GLU A 166 -20.88 10.41 14.55
CA GLU A 166 -19.73 9.60 14.15
C GLU A 166 -18.97 10.31 13.01
N GLU A 167 -17.67 10.13 12.96
CA GLU A 167 -16.85 10.64 11.87
C GLU A 167 -17.06 9.78 10.61
N GLY A 168 -17.11 10.44 9.45
CA GLY A 168 -17.07 9.76 8.16
C GLY A 168 -15.68 9.17 7.91
N VAL A 169 -15.63 7.93 7.40
CA VAL A 169 -14.39 7.28 7.02
C VAL A 169 -14.46 6.94 5.54
N GLY A 170 -13.50 7.48 4.77
CA GLY A 170 -13.33 7.12 3.37
C GLY A 170 -12.52 5.83 3.25
N LYS A 171 -13.04 4.85 2.50
CA LYS A 171 -12.35 3.58 2.23
C LYS A 171 -11.81 3.60 0.81
N TYR A 172 -10.53 3.36 0.68
CA TYR A 172 -9.84 3.38 -0.61
C TYR A 172 -8.99 2.13 -0.76
N THR A 173 -8.96 1.59 -1.97
CA THR A 173 -8.08 0.48 -2.35
C THR A 173 -7.22 0.93 -3.51
N PHE A 174 -5.92 0.90 -3.31
CA PHE A 174 -4.93 1.15 -4.34
C PHE A 174 -4.33 -0.17 -4.80
N GLU A 175 -4.39 -0.43 -6.09
CA GLU A 175 -3.87 -1.63 -6.72
C GLU A 175 -2.61 -1.30 -7.52
N CYS A 176 -1.56 -2.10 -7.34
CA CYS A 176 -0.29 -1.95 -8.01
C CYS A 176 -0.37 -2.41 -9.46
N HIS A 177 0.16 -1.61 -10.37
CA HIS A 177 0.24 -1.91 -11.79
C HIS A 177 1.67 -1.86 -12.30
N ALA A 178 2.05 -2.80 -13.15
CA ALA A 178 3.33 -2.78 -13.83
C ALA A 178 3.30 -1.83 -15.03
N ASP A 179 4.40 -1.12 -15.26
CA ASP A 179 4.60 -0.40 -16.51
C ASP A 179 5.01 -1.38 -17.62
N ALA A 180 4.30 -1.33 -18.75
CA ALA A 180 4.55 -2.18 -19.90
C ALA A 180 5.98 -2.06 -20.46
N ASN A 181 6.64 -0.92 -20.23
CA ASN A 181 8.01 -0.68 -20.68
C ASN A 181 9.08 -1.26 -19.72
N THR A 182 8.70 -1.62 -18.47
CA THR A 182 9.64 -2.10 -17.45
C THR A 182 9.58 -3.61 -17.26
N SER A 183 8.42 -4.17 -16.96
CA SER A 183 8.26 -5.62 -16.75
C SER A 183 6.81 -6.04 -16.96
N LEU A 184 6.63 -7.17 -17.64
CA LEU A 184 5.32 -7.81 -17.81
C LEU A 184 5.16 -9.06 -16.92
N THR A 185 6.13 -9.36 -16.06
CA THR A 185 6.16 -10.59 -15.26
C THR A 185 6.27 -10.36 -13.76
N THR A 186 6.57 -9.14 -13.35
CA THR A 186 6.73 -8.76 -11.92
C THR A 186 6.04 -7.43 -11.65
N LEU A 187 5.35 -7.35 -10.52
CA LEU A 187 4.80 -6.07 -10.05
C LEU A 187 5.90 -5.21 -9.41
N PRO A 188 5.85 -3.88 -9.63
CA PRO A 188 6.80 -2.95 -9.05
C PRO A 188 6.40 -2.61 -7.60
N TYR A 189 6.71 -3.50 -6.67
CA TYR A 189 6.59 -3.24 -5.24
C TYR A 189 7.88 -3.58 -4.50
N HIS A 190 8.11 -2.92 -3.37
CA HIS A 190 9.28 -3.11 -2.54
C HIS A 190 8.91 -3.28 -1.08
N ILE A 191 9.55 -4.25 -0.41
CA ILE A 191 9.39 -4.45 1.03
C ILE A 191 10.74 -4.19 1.69
N TYR A 192 10.77 -3.15 2.52
CA TYR A 192 11.93 -2.83 3.35
C TYR A 192 11.70 -3.36 4.76
N TYR A 193 12.52 -4.32 5.14
CA TYR A 193 12.49 -4.92 6.46
C TYR A 193 13.78 -4.55 7.22
N PRO A 194 13.69 -4.16 8.50
CA PRO A 194 14.87 -3.76 9.26
C PRO A 194 15.91 -4.87 9.35
N LYS A 195 17.17 -4.56 9.03
CA LYS A 195 18.26 -5.50 9.31
C LYS A 195 18.42 -5.64 10.82
N ARG A 196 18.49 -6.87 11.29
CA ARG A 196 18.76 -7.22 12.68
C ARG A 196 20.23 -7.61 12.80
N ALA A 197 20.88 -7.14 13.84
CA ALA A 197 22.27 -7.51 14.17
C ALA A 197 22.33 -8.88 14.84
#